data_c8b41067f64bf4e19e5aa3c71303bd66
#
_entry.id   c8b41067f64bf4e19e5aa3c71303bd66
#
_cell.length_a   1.000
_cell.length_b   1.000
_cell.length_c   1.000
_cell.angle_alpha   90.00
_cell.angle_beta   90.00
_cell.angle_gamma   90.00
#
_symmetry.space_group_name_H-M   'P 1'
#
loop_
_entity.id
_entity.type
_entity.pdbx_description
1 polymer ?
#
loop_
_entity_poly.entity_id
_entity_poly.type
_entity_poly.pdbx_seq_one_letter_code
_entity_poly.pdbx_strand_id
1 'polypeptide(L)'
;MSAATKSNAEFSDAIKKPRGHPEVVNIQELKTEIEASWGSTETPNQFKAALLEILRRSLNNGSQVIKERFLSRNNGAETVLTQAFLMDTLIQIIHETIIEKLYRAPNPTQGEQLCIVAVGGYGRGELAPSSDIDLLFLLPYKLTPHTEQVVETILYLLWDMRLKVGHSTRSIQECMHQAKADMTIRTAILESRFITGEVSLLTEMVKRFQREVVVGTALDFVEAKLKESENRHKKLGDSRYVIEPNIKDGKGGLRDLHKLFWIAKYVYQTNTADELVTKGILSSREADHFAKAQKQLWTIRCHLHYLAGREEDRLTVDHQREIATKLGYTDRSGNIAVERFMKHYYLTAKNIGDLTRIFLSLIHISEPTRLLSISYAVFCLK
;
A
#
# COMPACT_ATOMS: atom_id res chain seq x y z
N MET A 1 -19.19 -1.39 -27.40
CA MET A 1 -19.14 -0.37 -26.31
C MET A 1 -17.74 0.23 -26.28
N SER A 2 -17.69 1.55 -26.39
CA SER A 2 -16.54 2.37 -26.81
C SER A 2 -15.36 2.35 -25.83
N ALA A 3 -14.12 2.48 -26.35
CA ALA A 3 -12.86 2.63 -25.60
C ALA A 3 -12.88 3.78 -24.55
N ALA A 4 -13.74 4.77 -24.75
CA ALA A 4 -13.94 5.89 -23.82
C ALA A 4 -14.58 5.48 -22.48
N THR A 5 -15.40 4.43 -22.44
CA THR A 5 -16.06 3.96 -21.21
C THR A 5 -15.09 3.15 -20.33
N LYS A 6 -14.09 2.48 -20.92
CA LYS A 6 -13.04 1.74 -20.18
C LYS A 6 -12.05 2.69 -19.48
N SER A 7 -11.69 3.79 -20.14
CA SER A 7 -10.80 4.82 -19.58
C SER A 7 -11.34 5.42 -18.26
N ASN A 8 -12.65 5.64 -18.14
CA ASN A 8 -13.23 6.26 -16.94
C ASN A 8 -13.24 5.34 -15.70
N ALA A 9 -13.26 4.01 -15.87
CA ALA A 9 -13.22 3.06 -14.74
C ALA A 9 -11.82 2.97 -14.12
N GLU A 10 -10.74 3.01 -14.92
CA GLU A 10 -9.35 3.00 -14.47
C GLU A 10 -8.99 4.26 -13.67
N PHE A 11 -9.58 5.41 -14.03
CA PHE A 11 -9.43 6.67 -13.30
C PHE A 11 -10.12 6.67 -11.94
N SER A 12 -11.27 5.98 -11.82
CA SER A 12 -12.05 5.93 -10.60
C SER A 12 -11.25 5.35 -9.42
N ASP A 13 -10.41 4.34 -9.64
CA ASP A 13 -9.70 3.65 -8.56
C ASP A 13 -8.43 4.37 -8.10
N ALA A 14 -7.70 5.02 -9.01
CA ALA A 14 -6.55 5.86 -8.63
C ALA A 14 -6.97 7.08 -7.78
N ILE A 15 -8.25 7.46 -7.84
CA ILE A 15 -8.83 8.59 -7.12
C ILE A 15 -9.63 8.14 -5.88
N LYS A 16 -9.91 6.83 -5.71
CA LYS A 16 -10.66 6.33 -4.54
C LYS A 16 -9.96 6.70 -3.25
N LYS A 17 -10.58 7.57 -2.47
CA LYS A 17 -10.18 7.86 -1.09
C LYS A 17 -10.60 6.70 -0.19
N PRO A 18 -9.79 6.34 0.82
CA PRO A 18 -10.24 5.44 1.89
C PRO A 18 -11.56 5.95 2.49
N ARG A 19 -12.44 5.04 2.91
CA ARG A 19 -13.72 5.42 3.52
C ARG A 19 -13.47 6.28 4.76
N GLY A 20 -14.17 7.40 4.87
CA GLY A 20 -14.04 8.33 5.99
C GLY A 20 -14.41 7.68 7.32
N HIS A 21 -13.60 7.96 8.32
CA HIS A 21 -13.78 7.54 9.72
C HIS A 21 -13.72 8.78 10.62
N PRO A 22 -14.82 9.54 10.74
CA PRO A 22 -14.83 10.81 11.49
C PRO A 22 -14.46 10.66 12.96
N GLU A 23 -14.63 9.47 13.53
CA GLU A 23 -14.19 9.14 14.89
C GLU A 23 -12.67 9.02 15.04
N VAL A 24 -11.93 8.86 13.95
CA VAL A 24 -10.46 8.76 13.95
C VAL A 24 -9.82 10.14 13.84
N VAL A 25 -10.38 11.00 13.02
CA VAL A 25 -9.97 12.39 12.85
C VAL A 25 -11.14 13.26 12.43
N ASN A 26 -11.42 14.30 13.23
CA ASN A 26 -12.42 15.31 12.90
C ASN A 26 -11.76 16.42 12.06
N ILE A 27 -11.93 16.34 10.76
CA ILE A 27 -11.31 17.25 9.78
C ILE A 27 -11.72 18.70 10.03
N GLN A 28 -13.00 18.95 10.36
CA GLN A 28 -13.51 20.31 10.56
C GLN A 28 -12.91 20.94 11.82
N GLU A 29 -12.84 20.21 12.91
CA GLU A 29 -12.22 20.65 14.15
C GLU A 29 -10.74 20.95 13.96
N LEU A 30 -10.01 20.04 13.28
CA LEU A 30 -8.59 20.20 12.99
C LEU A 30 -8.32 21.43 12.12
N LYS A 31 -9.11 21.68 11.09
CA LYS A 31 -9.01 22.87 10.25
C LYS A 31 -9.30 24.15 11.04
N THR A 32 -10.32 24.14 11.89
CA THR A 32 -10.67 25.31 12.76
C THR A 32 -9.53 25.63 13.72
N GLU A 33 -8.91 24.63 14.32
CA GLU A 33 -7.77 24.84 15.21
C GLU A 33 -6.54 25.39 14.49
N ILE A 34 -6.25 24.92 13.29
CA ILE A 34 -5.15 25.42 12.45
C ILE A 34 -5.40 26.89 12.07
N GLU A 35 -6.65 27.26 11.71
CA GLU A 35 -7.01 28.65 11.40
C GLU A 35 -6.85 29.57 12.64
N ALA A 36 -7.31 29.12 13.80
CA ALA A 36 -7.13 29.87 15.04
C ALA A 36 -5.64 30.08 15.38
N SER A 37 -4.82 29.04 15.18
CA SER A 37 -3.38 29.11 15.38
C SER A 37 -2.71 30.09 14.40
N TRP A 38 -3.11 30.09 13.12
CA TRP A 38 -2.62 31.05 12.14
C TRP A 38 -2.90 32.50 12.56
N GLY A 39 -4.12 32.79 13.02
CA GLY A 39 -4.53 34.14 13.49
C GLY A 39 -3.83 34.61 14.76
N SER A 40 -3.25 33.72 15.55
CA SER A 40 -2.61 34.02 16.84
C SER A 40 -1.08 34.04 16.80
N THR A 41 -0.45 33.64 15.67
CA THR A 41 1.01 33.62 15.52
C THR A 41 1.51 34.81 14.75
N GLU A 42 2.65 35.38 15.17
CA GLU A 42 3.24 36.58 14.56
C GLU A 42 4.23 36.27 13.44
N THR A 43 4.80 35.05 13.45
CA THR A 43 5.82 34.68 12.47
C THR A 43 5.52 33.29 11.86
N PRO A 44 5.95 33.04 10.59
CA PRO A 44 5.82 31.74 9.95
C PRO A 44 6.44 30.58 10.75
N ASN A 45 7.53 30.81 11.47
CA ASN A 45 8.20 29.79 12.28
C ASN A 45 7.38 29.43 13.52
N GLN A 46 6.76 30.40 14.18
CA GLN A 46 5.85 30.16 15.30
C GLN A 46 4.64 29.34 14.83
N PHE A 47 4.08 29.69 13.66
CA PHE A 47 2.99 28.93 13.07
C PHE A 47 3.38 27.49 12.74
N LYS A 48 4.55 27.27 12.12
CA LYS A 48 5.05 25.90 11.84
C LYS A 48 5.17 25.06 13.11
N ALA A 49 5.66 25.64 14.21
CA ALA A 49 5.77 24.95 15.49
C ALA A 49 4.38 24.59 16.07
N ALA A 50 3.44 25.53 16.05
CA ALA A 50 2.07 25.31 16.50
C ALA A 50 1.34 24.27 15.63
N LEU A 51 1.48 24.36 14.30
CA LEU A 51 0.94 23.38 13.35
C LEU A 51 1.47 21.97 13.64
N LEU A 52 2.76 21.83 13.90
CA LEU A 52 3.39 20.56 14.24
C LEU A 52 2.76 19.93 15.50
N GLU A 53 2.53 20.71 16.56
CA GLU A 53 1.91 20.20 17.78
C GLU A 53 0.44 19.78 17.59
N ILE A 54 -0.32 20.54 16.80
CA ILE A 54 -1.70 20.21 16.43
C ILE A 54 -1.72 18.88 15.66
N LEU A 55 -0.85 18.73 14.65
CA LEU A 55 -0.76 17.52 13.82
C LEU A 55 -0.29 16.30 14.63
N ARG A 56 0.70 16.44 15.51
CA ARG A 56 1.16 15.36 16.41
C ARG A 56 0.06 14.85 17.32
N ARG A 57 -0.68 15.77 17.92
CA ARG A 57 -1.82 15.41 18.78
C ARG A 57 -2.90 14.67 17.99
N SER A 58 -3.26 15.15 16.80
CA SER A 58 -4.24 14.50 15.92
C SER A 58 -3.78 13.11 15.49
N LEU A 59 -2.50 12.95 15.11
CA LEU A 59 -1.91 11.65 14.76
C LEU A 59 -1.96 10.67 15.95
N ASN A 60 -1.57 11.10 17.15
CA ASN A 60 -1.54 10.25 18.32
C ASN A 60 -2.96 9.81 18.73
N ASN A 61 -3.91 10.74 18.76
CA ASN A 61 -5.32 10.45 19.08
C ASN A 61 -5.92 9.48 18.05
N GLY A 62 -5.75 9.75 16.75
CA GLY A 62 -6.26 8.88 15.70
C GLY A 62 -5.64 7.48 15.74
N SER A 63 -4.33 7.39 15.95
CA SER A 63 -3.62 6.11 16.10
C SER A 63 -4.09 5.31 17.31
N GLN A 64 -4.40 5.99 18.44
CA GLN A 64 -4.92 5.34 19.62
C GLN A 64 -6.33 4.77 19.40
N VAL A 65 -7.22 5.54 18.77
CA VAL A 65 -8.58 5.08 18.39
C VAL A 65 -8.51 3.86 17.49
N ILE A 66 -7.61 3.87 16.47
CA ILE A 66 -7.40 2.74 15.56
C ILE A 66 -6.93 1.50 16.33
N LYS A 67 -5.98 1.67 17.26
CA LYS A 67 -5.46 0.58 18.10
C LYS A 67 -6.52 -0.04 18.97
N GLU A 68 -7.32 0.77 19.67
CA GLU A 68 -8.40 0.30 20.53
C GLU A 68 -9.47 -0.47 19.75
N ARG A 69 -9.86 0.07 18.57
CA ARG A 69 -10.78 -0.60 17.67
C ARG A 69 -10.22 -1.94 17.17
N PHE A 70 -8.94 -1.99 16.81
CA PHE A 70 -8.28 -3.23 16.41
C PHE A 70 -8.29 -4.26 17.53
N LEU A 71 -7.91 -3.88 18.74
CA LEU A 71 -7.85 -4.79 19.89
C LEU A 71 -9.25 -5.33 20.28
N SER A 72 -10.31 -4.56 20.03
CA SER A 72 -11.69 -4.99 20.31
C SER A 72 -12.27 -5.90 19.22
N ARG A 73 -11.86 -5.74 17.95
CA ARG A 73 -12.50 -6.41 16.79
C ARG A 73 -11.61 -7.43 16.09
N ASN A 74 -10.30 -7.41 16.32
CA ASN A 74 -9.30 -8.23 15.62
C ASN A 74 -9.43 -8.19 14.08
N ASN A 75 -9.68 -6.99 13.50
CA ASN A 75 -9.86 -6.80 12.08
C ASN A 75 -8.68 -6.05 11.45
N GLY A 76 -7.61 -6.77 11.10
CA GLY A 76 -6.40 -6.19 10.53
C GLY A 76 -6.62 -5.53 9.16
N ALA A 77 -7.54 -6.04 8.34
CA ALA A 77 -7.85 -5.43 7.04
C ALA A 77 -8.50 -4.03 7.21
N GLU A 78 -9.44 -3.87 8.15
CA GLU A 78 -10.01 -2.57 8.50
C GLU A 78 -8.95 -1.63 9.07
N THR A 79 -8.08 -2.16 9.93
CA THR A 79 -7.01 -1.38 10.59
C THR A 79 -6.06 -0.73 9.58
N VAL A 80 -5.56 -1.48 8.59
CA VAL A 80 -4.62 -0.95 7.60
C VAL A 80 -5.25 0.10 6.68
N LEU A 81 -6.53 -0.05 6.34
CA LEU A 81 -7.29 0.93 5.56
C LEU A 81 -7.55 2.22 6.38
N THR A 82 -7.90 2.07 7.65
CA THR A 82 -8.16 3.21 8.54
C THR A 82 -6.87 3.98 8.85
N GLN A 83 -5.74 3.27 8.99
CA GLN A 83 -4.43 3.91 9.15
C GLN A 83 -4.03 4.70 7.89
N ALA A 84 -4.27 4.15 6.70
CA ALA A 84 -4.05 4.88 5.45
C ALA A 84 -4.94 6.12 5.33
N PHE A 85 -6.21 6.04 5.74
CA PHE A 85 -7.12 7.19 5.79
C PHE A 85 -6.62 8.30 6.72
N LEU A 86 -6.14 7.96 7.92
CA LEU A 86 -5.57 8.94 8.86
C LEU A 86 -4.38 9.66 8.22
N MET A 87 -3.45 8.93 7.61
CA MET A 87 -2.28 9.52 6.95
C MET A 87 -2.68 10.39 5.75
N ASP A 88 -3.60 9.93 4.90
CA ASP A 88 -4.11 10.72 3.77
C ASP A 88 -4.67 12.05 4.24
N THR A 89 -5.49 12.02 5.31
CA THR A 89 -6.12 13.23 5.86
C THR A 89 -5.08 14.22 6.39
N LEU A 90 -4.09 13.74 7.14
CA LEU A 90 -3.02 14.61 7.65
C LEU A 90 -2.18 15.21 6.53
N ILE A 91 -1.79 14.42 5.52
CA ILE A 91 -1.01 14.90 4.37
C ILE A 91 -1.80 15.92 3.55
N GLN A 92 -3.11 15.70 3.36
CA GLN A 92 -3.99 16.67 2.68
C GLN A 92 -4.03 18.00 3.42
N ILE A 93 -4.26 17.96 4.73
CA ILE A 93 -4.32 19.16 5.57
C ILE A 93 -2.97 19.90 5.60
N ILE A 94 -1.86 19.17 5.72
CA ILE A 94 -0.52 19.73 5.65
C ILE A 94 -0.32 20.47 4.32
N HIS A 95 -0.61 19.82 3.20
CA HIS A 95 -0.42 20.38 1.87
C HIS A 95 -1.29 21.62 1.66
N GLU A 96 -2.59 21.56 1.97
CA GLU A 96 -3.53 22.67 1.89
C GLU A 96 -3.03 23.87 2.73
N THR A 97 -2.66 23.62 3.98
CA THR A 97 -2.18 24.66 4.90
C THR A 97 -0.90 25.32 4.41
N ILE A 98 0.06 24.53 3.91
CA ILE A 98 1.34 25.05 3.41
C ILE A 98 1.13 25.96 2.20
N ILE A 99 0.30 25.56 1.24
CA ILE A 99 0.03 26.34 0.02
C ILE A 99 -0.79 27.60 0.35
N GLU A 100 -1.76 27.52 1.22
CA GLU A 100 -2.64 28.65 1.53
C GLU A 100 -1.99 29.68 2.45
N LYS A 101 -1.20 29.24 3.43
CA LYS A 101 -0.70 30.10 4.51
C LYS A 101 0.79 30.45 4.37
N LEU A 102 1.63 29.49 4.01
CA LEU A 102 3.09 29.68 4.03
C LEU A 102 3.67 30.05 2.66
N TYR A 103 3.21 29.41 1.60
CA TYR A 103 3.78 29.58 0.26
C TYR A 103 2.70 29.87 -0.78
N ARG A 104 1.91 30.90 -0.50
CA ARG A 104 0.84 31.32 -1.42
C ARG A 104 1.45 31.88 -2.71
N ALA A 105 1.14 31.23 -3.83
CA ALA A 105 1.46 31.75 -5.17
C ALA A 105 0.28 32.57 -5.70
N PRO A 106 0.40 33.90 -5.88
CA PRO A 106 -0.71 34.72 -6.33
C PRO A 106 -1.20 34.39 -7.75
N ASN A 107 -0.29 33.94 -8.62
CA ASN A 107 -0.55 33.52 -9.99
C ASN A 107 0.23 32.23 -10.27
N PRO A 108 -0.28 31.07 -9.83
CA PRO A 108 0.43 29.81 -10.02
C PRO A 108 0.55 29.47 -11.50
N THR A 109 1.76 29.21 -11.96
CA THR A 109 2.04 28.73 -13.32
C THR A 109 1.86 27.20 -13.39
N GLN A 110 1.78 26.64 -14.59
CA GLN A 110 1.78 25.17 -14.74
C GLN A 110 3.01 24.50 -14.11
N GLY A 111 4.16 25.21 -14.04
CA GLY A 111 5.39 24.69 -13.44
C GLY A 111 5.32 24.56 -11.92
N GLU A 112 4.39 25.23 -11.26
CA GLU A 112 4.18 25.19 -9.81
C GLU A 112 3.13 24.15 -9.40
N GLN A 113 2.52 23.47 -10.38
CA GLN A 113 1.60 22.37 -10.09
C GLN A 113 2.35 21.22 -9.43
N LEU A 114 1.73 20.65 -8.40
CA LEU A 114 2.23 19.52 -7.64
C LEU A 114 1.09 18.53 -7.39
N CYS A 115 1.36 17.24 -7.55
CA CYS A 115 0.46 16.18 -7.13
C CYS A 115 1.17 15.26 -6.13
N ILE A 116 0.59 15.06 -4.96
CA ILE A 116 1.10 14.13 -3.95
C ILE A 116 0.39 12.79 -4.13
N VAL A 117 1.17 11.77 -4.35
CA VAL A 117 0.73 10.42 -4.73
C VAL A 117 1.28 9.41 -3.73
N ALA A 118 0.42 8.56 -3.18
CA ALA A 118 0.83 7.38 -2.43
C ALA A 118 1.30 6.29 -3.39
N VAL A 119 2.40 5.61 -3.08
CA VAL A 119 2.93 4.49 -3.86
C VAL A 119 3.21 3.27 -2.98
N GLY A 120 3.52 2.13 -3.58
CA GLY A 120 3.79 0.90 -2.84
C GLY A 120 2.61 0.41 -1.99
N GLY A 121 2.88 -0.06 -0.78
CA GLY A 121 1.84 -0.51 0.16
C GLY A 121 0.85 0.60 0.53
N TYR A 122 1.34 1.79 0.73
CA TYR A 122 0.52 2.97 0.99
C TYR A 122 -0.34 3.35 -0.23
N GLY A 123 0.17 3.13 -1.45
CA GLY A 123 -0.59 3.31 -2.69
C GLY A 123 -1.81 2.38 -2.79
N ARG A 124 -1.73 1.15 -2.28
CA ARG A 124 -2.89 0.24 -2.18
C ARG A 124 -3.91 0.65 -1.11
N GLY A 125 -3.61 1.66 -0.30
CA GLY A 125 -4.41 2.01 0.88
C GLY A 125 -4.18 1.05 2.06
N GLU A 126 -3.11 0.28 2.06
CA GLU A 126 -2.79 -0.71 3.08
C GLU A 126 -1.56 -0.26 3.87
N LEU A 127 -1.78 0.34 5.03
CA LEU A 127 -0.72 0.84 5.91
C LEU A 127 -0.79 0.16 7.28
N ALA A 128 0.18 -0.72 7.59
CA ALA A 128 0.27 -1.30 8.92
C ALA A 128 0.69 -0.25 9.97
N PRO A 129 0.41 -0.45 11.28
CA PRO A 129 0.58 0.59 12.30
C PRO A 129 1.97 1.23 12.39
N SER A 130 3.03 0.50 12.05
CA SER A 130 4.42 1.00 12.10
C SER A 130 5.12 0.93 10.74
N SER A 131 4.37 0.87 9.64
CA SER A 131 4.93 0.83 8.29
C SER A 131 5.35 2.21 7.82
N ASP A 132 6.32 2.22 6.91
CA ASP A 132 6.78 3.44 6.23
C ASP A 132 5.68 3.98 5.30
N ILE A 133 5.69 5.30 5.09
CA ILE A 133 4.82 6.01 4.16
C ILE A 133 5.63 6.29 2.90
N ASP A 134 5.20 5.77 1.76
CA ASP A 134 5.86 5.99 0.48
C ASP A 134 5.13 7.04 -0.35
N LEU A 135 5.80 8.17 -0.63
CA LEU A 135 5.26 9.32 -1.34
C LEU A 135 5.99 9.58 -2.65
N LEU A 136 5.24 9.86 -3.70
CA LEU A 136 5.73 10.45 -4.95
C LEU A 136 5.18 11.87 -5.06
N PHE A 137 6.07 12.86 -5.07
CA PHE A 137 5.77 14.23 -5.42
C PHE A 137 5.90 14.37 -6.94
N LEU A 138 4.75 14.36 -7.61
CA LEU A 138 4.67 14.33 -9.07
C LEU A 138 4.59 15.74 -9.62
N LEU A 139 5.51 16.07 -10.53
CA LEU A 139 5.66 17.37 -11.18
C LEU A 139 5.26 17.25 -12.66
N PRO A 140 4.83 18.36 -13.29
CA PRO A 140 4.54 18.39 -14.72
C PRO A 140 5.78 18.13 -15.56
N TYR A 141 6.90 18.84 -15.30
CA TYR A 141 8.13 18.69 -16.08
C TYR A 141 9.42 18.93 -15.28
N LYS A 142 9.50 19.88 -14.36
CA LYS A 142 10.71 20.16 -13.57
C LYS A 142 10.39 20.67 -12.17
N LEU A 143 11.33 20.51 -11.27
CA LEU A 143 11.30 21.11 -9.94
C LEU A 143 11.52 22.62 -10.04
N THR A 144 10.64 23.42 -9.44
CA THR A 144 10.79 24.86 -9.29
C THR A 144 11.17 25.20 -7.84
N PRO A 145 11.78 26.35 -7.56
CA PRO A 145 12.10 26.75 -6.18
C PRO A 145 10.86 26.77 -5.26
N HIS A 146 9.70 27.15 -5.80
CA HIS A 146 8.45 27.14 -5.04
C HIS A 146 8.02 25.72 -4.66
N THR A 147 7.95 24.79 -5.64
CA THR A 147 7.55 23.39 -5.37
C THR A 147 8.57 22.69 -4.48
N GLU A 148 9.87 23.01 -4.60
CA GLU A 148 10.92 22.51 -3.72
C GLU A 148 10.68 22.90 -2.25
N GLN A 149 10.42 24.18 -1.98
CA GLN A 149 10.09 24.66 -0.63
C GLN A 149 8.83 24.01 -0.05
N VAL A 150 7.81 23.82 -0.87
CA VAL A 150 6.57 23.12 -0.46
C VAL A 150 6.88 21.67 -0.07
N VAL A 151 7.58 20.93 -0.94
CA VAL A 151 7.94 19.52 -0.71
C VAL A 151 8.81 19.37 0.53
N GLU A 152 9.86 20.18 0.67
CA GLU A 152 10.74 20.16 1.85
C GLU A 152 9.98 20.43 3.14
N THR A 153 9.09 21.43 3.14
CA THR A 153 8.31 21.78 4.34
C THR A 153 7.36 20.63 4.73
N ILE A 154 6.72 19.97 3.75
CA ILE A 154 5.88 18.78 4.01
C ILE A 154 6.73 17.67 4.63
N LEU A 155 7.91 17.38 4.04
CA LEU A 155 8.78 16.31 4.52
C LEU A 155 9.29 16.58 5.93
N TYR A 156 9.73 17.83 6.23
CA TYR A 156 10.17 18.20 7.58
C TYR A 156 9.05 18.03 8.61
N LEU A 157 7.82 18.44 8.31
CA LEU A 157 6.69 18.24 9.23
C LEU A 157 6.42 16.74 9.48
N LEU A 158 6.47 15.91 8.43
CA LEU A 158 6.27 14.47 8.57
C LEU A 158 7.39 13.81 9.39
N TRP A 159 8.67 14.18 9.17
CA TRP A 159 9.79 13.66 9.96
C TRP A 159 9.75 14.15 11.41
N ASP A 160 9.40 15.41 11.63
CA ASP A 160 9.22 15.95 12.96
C ASP A 160 8.08 15.27 13.72
N MET A 161 7.04 14.78 13.02
CA MET A 161 6.01 13.90 13.57
C MET A 161 6.51 12.48 13.84
N ARG A 162 7.82 12.19 13.64
CA ARG A 162 8.47 10.88 13.77
C ARG A 162 7.94 9.81 12.83
N LEU A 163 7.40 10.21 11.70
CA LEU A 163 6.97 9.29 10.65
C LEU A 163 8.18 8.87 9.81
N LYS A 164 8.22 7.61 9.43
CA LYS A 164 9.17 7.10 8.46
C LYS A 164 8.60 7.32 7.06
N VAL A 165 9.26 8.14 6.27
CA VAL A 165 8.79 8.54 4.95
C VAL A 165 9.82 8.20 3.89
N GLY A 166 9.48 7.24 3.03
CA GLY A 166 10.11 7.06 1.74
C GLY A 166 9.55 8.08 0.76
N HIS A 167 10.39 8.78 0.02
CA HIS A 167 9.89 9.78 -0.92
C HIS A 167 10.71 9.86 -2.20
N SER A 168 10.07 10.36 -3.24
CA SER A 168 10.72 10.76 -4.48
C SER A 168 9.98 11.95 -5.09
N THR A 169 10.74 12.88 -5.69
CA THR A 169 10.20 14.00 -6.46
C THR A 169 10.57 13.79 -7.90
N ARG A 170 9.60 13.66 -8.79
CA ARG A 170 9.83 13.31 -10.21
C ARG A 170 8.83 13.98 -11.12
N SER A 171 9.28 14.34 -12.30
CA SER A 171 8.41 14.67 -13.42
C SER A 171 7.75 13.41 -13.99
N ILE A 172 6.64 13.60 -14.74
CA ILE A 172 5.99 12.49 -15.46
C ILE A 172 6.98 11.79 -16.41
N GLN A 173 7.84 12.56 -17.08
CA GLN A 173 8.87 12.02 -17.98
C GLN A 173 9.86 11.10 -17.27
N GLU A 174 10.35 11.53 -16.11
CA GLU A 174 11.27 10.74 -15.27
C GLU A 174 10.60 9.47 -14.73
N CYS A 175 9.32 9.55 -14.33
CA CYS A 175 8.55 8.38 -13.94
C CYS A 175 8.50 7.33 -15.06
N MET A 176 8.26 7.74 -16.31
CA MET A 176 8.24 6.83 -17.46
C MET A 176 9.62 6.21 -17.74
N HIS A 177 10.68 7.04 -17.70
CA HIS A 177 12.05 6.56 -17.90
C HIS A 177 12.45 5.53 -16.84
N GLN A 178 12.24 5.85 -15.58
CA GLN A 178 12.58 4.97 -14.45
C GLN A 178 11.73 3.67 -14.45
N ALA A 179 10.44 3.76 -14.75
CA ALA A 179 9.56 2.58 -14.83
C ALA A 179 9.97 1.59 -15.94
N LYS A 180 10.58 2.08 -17.03
CA LYS A 180 11.14 1.21 -18.09
C LYS A 180 12.40 0.49 -17.61
N ALA A 181 13.23 1.14 -16.80
CA ALA A 181 14.53 0.64 -16.36
C ALA A 181 14.45 -0.26 -15.10
N ASP A 182 13.52 0.01 -14.17
CA ASP A 182 13.46 -0.64 -12.86
C ASP A 182 12.07 -1.23 -12.57
N MET A 183 12.02 -2.54 -12.29
CA MET A 183 10.79 -3.27 -11.97
C MET A 183 10.18 -2.88 -10.63
N THR A 184 10.96 -2.41 -9.68
CA THR A 184 10.48 -1.94 -8.37
C THR A 184 9.75 -0.62 -8.55
N ILE A 185 10.34 0.32 -9.31
CA ILE A 185 9.71 1.60 -9.63
C ILE A 185 8.46 1.39 -10.50
N ARG A 186 8.53 0.47 -11.47
CA ARG A 186 7.38 0.07 -12.30
C ARG A 186 6.23 -0.41 -11.43
N THR A 187 6.51 -1.25 -10.43
CA THR A 187 5.50 -1.74 -9.49
C THR A 187 4.96 -0.63 -8.59
N ALA A 188 5.81 0.27 -8.11
CA ALA A 188 5.39 1.41 -7.29
C ALA A 188 4.44 2.35 -8.05
N ILE A 189 4.72 2.63 -9.34
CA ILE A 189 3.83 3.42 -10.19
C ILE A 189 2.53 2.68 -10.51
N LEU A 190 2.57 1.36 -10.71
CA LEU A 190 1.36 0.53 -10.88
C LEU A 190 0.41 0.66 -9.68
N GLU A 191 0.94 0.84 -8.48
CA GLU A 191 0.19 0.99 -7.22
C GLU A 191 -0.13 2.45 -6.86
N SER A 192 0.17 3.40 -7.74
CA SER A 192 -0.04 4.83 -7.46
C SER A 192 -1.50 5.17 -7.15
N ARG A 193 -1.70 6.01 -6.11
CA ARG A 193 -3.01 6.51 -5.68
C ARG A 193 -2.92 8.00 -5.31
N PHE A 194 -3.91 8.75 -5.73
CA PHE A 194 -4.04 10.18 -5.44
C PHE A 194 -4.21 10.45 -3.94
N ILE A 195 -3.48 11.43 -3.40
CA ILE A 195 -3.72 11.97 -2.06
C ILE A 195 -4.26 13.39 -2.17
N THR A 196 -3.50 14.32 -2.76
CA THR A 196 -3.86 15.74 -2.87
C THR A 196 -3.08 16.45 -3.97
N GLY A 197 -3.48 17.67 -4.32
CA GLY A 197 -2.84 18.49 -5.35
C GLY A 197 -3.52 18.38 -6.71
N GLU A 198 -2.76 18.54 -7.79
CA GLU A 198 -3.27 18.58 -9.16
C GLU A 198 -3.50 17.16 -9.72
N VAL A 199 -4.74 16.70 -9.73
CA VAL A 199 -5.13 15.34 -10.14
C VAL A 199 -4.85 15.04 -11.62
N SER A 200 -4.81 16.08 -12.46
CA SER A 200 -4.52 15.93 -13.89
C SER A 200 -3.13 15.36 -14.14
N LEU A 201 -2.14 15.65 -13.28
CA LEU A 201 -0.78 15.10 -13.36
C LEU A 201 -0.78 13.58 -13.15
N LEU A 202 -1.50 13.08 -12.13
CA LEU A 202 -1.63 11.64 -11.93
C LEU A 202 -2.35 10.97 -13.09
N THR A 203 -3.41 11.59 -13.57
CA THR A 203 -4.18 11.15 -14.72
C THR A 203 -3.31 10.95 -15.96
N GLU A 204 -2.49 11.95 -16.28
CA GLU A 204 -1.56 11.90 -17.41
C GLU A 204 -0.46 10.85 -17.17
N MET A 205 0.10 10.78 -15.97
CA MET A 205 1.09 9.76 -15.62
C MET A 205 0.54 8.34 -15.82
N VAL A 206 -0.66 8.04 -15.35
CA VAL A 206 -1.29 6.71 -15.48
C VAL A 206 -1.55 6.38 -16.96
N LYS A 207 -2.07 7.33 -17.74
CA LYS A 207 -2.28 7.13 -19.19
C LYS A 207 -0.97 6.85 -19.94
N ARG A 208 0.07 7.62 -19.65
CA ARG A 208 1.39 7.42 -20.25
C ARG A 208 2.02 6.11 -19.80
N PHE A 209 1.92 5.76 -18.52
CA PHE A 209 2.42 4.51 -17.99
C PHE A 209 1.78 3.31 -18.72
N GLN A 210 0.46 3.32 -18.88
CA GLN A 210 -0.25 2.28 -19.61
C GLN A 210 0.26 2.14 -21.05
N ARG A 211 0.36 3.26 -21.78
CA ARG A 211 0.73 3.28 -23.20
C ARG A 211 2.22 2.97 -23.42
N GLU A 212 3.11 3.53 -22.61
CA GLU A 212 4.55 3.54 -22.87
C GLU A 212 5.33 2.46 -22.10
N VAL A 213 4.74 1.89 -21.04
CA VAL A 213 5.42 0.92 -20.17
C VAL A 213 4.71 -0.43 -20.13
N VAL A 214 3.36 -0.45 -19.98
CA VAL A 214 2.61 -1.70 -19.79
C VAL A 214 2.35 -2.43 -21.09
N VAL A 215 1.94 -1.70 -22.15
CA VAL A 215 1.62 -2.32 -23.44
C VAL A 215 2.85 -3.07 -23.99
N GLY A 216 2.66 -4.35 -24.31
CA GLY A 216 3.68 -5.22 -24.90
C GLY A 216 4.72 -5.79 -23.92
N THR A 217 4.63 -5.50 -22.61
CA THR A 217 5.64 -5.95 -21.62
C THR A 217 5.04 -6.86 -20.52
N ALA A 218 3.86 -7.43 -20.76
CA ALA A 218 3.16 -8.26 -19.78
C ALA A 218 3.97 -9.49 -19.36
N LEU A 219 4.57 -10.20 -20.30
CA LEU A 219 5.38 -11.39 -20.03
C LEU A 219 6.63 -11.07 -19.23
N ASP A 220 7.37 -10.03 -19.64
CA ASP A 220 8.60 -9.60 -18.95
C ASP A 220 8.29 -9.23 -17.49
N PHE A 221 7.15 -8.58 -17.25
CA PHE A 221 6.72 -8.23 -15.91
C PHE A 221 6.39 -9.48 -15.07
N VAL A 222 5.66 -10.43 -15.62
CA VAL A 222 5.32 -11.69 -14.94
C VAL A 222 6.58 -12.46 -14.57
N GLU A 223 7.49 -12.67 -15.54
CA GLU A 223 8.76 -13.38 -15.32
C GLU A 223 9.62 -12.70 -14.25
N ALA A 224 9.74 -11.38 -14.31
CA ALA A 224 10.48 -10.62 -13.31
C ALA A 224 9.90 -10.78 -11.90
N LYS A 225 8.56 -10.73 -11.75
CA LYS A 225 7.88 -10.93 -10.46
C LYS A 225 7.98 -12.36 -9.93
N LEU A 226 7.99 -13.35 -10.79
CA LEU A 226 8.23 -14.74 -10.40
C LEU A 226 9.66 -14.93 -9.89
N LYS A 227 10.65 -14.45 -10.64
CA LYS A 227 12.06 -14.51 -10.26
C LYS A 227 12.35 -13.75 -8.95
N GLU A 228 11.77 -12.57 -8.78
CA GLU A 228 11.83 -11.80 -7.52
C GLU A 228 11.29 -12.64 -6.35
N SER A 229 10.13 -13.27 -6.53
CA SER A 229 9.49 -14.12 -5.52
C SER A 229 10.34 -15.35 -5.16
N GLU A 230 10.90 -16.05 -6.15
CA GLU A 230 11.78 -17.21 -5.93
C GLU A 230 13.05 -16.81 -5.16
N ASN A 231 13.69 -15.72 -5.56
CA ASN A 231 14.89 -15.21 -4.88
C ASN A 231 14.60 -14.84 -3.43
N ARG A 232 13.45 -14.22 -3.16
CA ARG A 232 13.01 -13.89 -1.80
C ARG A 232 12.76 -15.16 -0.97
N HIS A 233 12.05 -16.16 -1.52
CA HIS A 233 11.79 -17.41 -0.83
C HIS A 233 13.07 -18.17 -0.49
N LYS A 234 14.03 -18.26 -1.44
CA LYS A 234 15.35 -18.87 -1.18
C LYS A 234 16.09 -18.23 -0.02
N LYS A 235 16.07 -16.88 0.08
CA LYS A 235 16.69 -16.14 1.19
C LYS A 235 16.04 -16.41 2.54
N LEU A 236 14.76 -16.78 2.57
CA LEU A 236 13.98 -17.04 3.80
C LEU A 236 13.76 -18.53 4.10
N GLY A 237 14.57 -19.43 3.49
CA GLY A 237 14.54 -20.86 3.76
C GLY A 237 13.62 -21.70 2.89
N ASP A 238 13.01 -21.13 1.86
CA ASP A 238 12.17 -21.76 0.83
C ASP A 238 11.07 -22.74 1.34
N SER A 239 10.67 -22.60 2.58
CA SER A 239 9.64 -23.43 3.22
C SER A 239 8.47 -22.59 3.73
N ARG A 240 7.26 -23.14 3.66
CA ARG A 240 6.06 -22.58 4.30
C ARG A 240 5.97 -22.98 5.79
N TYR A 241 6.71 -24.02 6.18
CA TYR A 241 6.64 -24.64 7.51
C TYR A 241 7.84 -24.25 8.39
N VAL A 242 8.26 -22.99 8.29
CA VAL A 242 9.30 -22.41 9.14
C VAL A 242 8.71 -22.17 10.54
N ILE A 243 9.47 -22.52 11.60
CA ILE A 243 9.03 -22.36 13.00
C ILE A 243 8.67 -20.91 13.31
N GLU A 244 9.48 -19.95 12.86
CA GLU A 244 9.28 -18.52 13.03
C GLU A 244 9.14 -17.84 11.65
N PRO A 245 7.96 -17.93 11.00
CA PRO A 245 7.79 -17.43 9.65
C PRO A 245 7.76 -15.90 9.61
N ASN A 246 8.22 -15.34 8.47
CA ASN A 246 7.99 -13.94 8.15
C ASN A 246 6.61 -13.80 7.47
N ILE A 247 5.70 -13.07 8.11
CA ILE A 247 4.29 -12.91 7.67
C ILE A 247 4.18 -12.10 6.38
N LYS A 248 5.10 -11.17 6.14
CA LYS A 248 5.13 -10.30 4.97
C LYS A 248 5.81 -10.99 3.79
N ASP A 249 7.06 -11.39 3.96
CA ASP A 249 7.94 -11.81 2.87
C ASP A 249 8.16 -13.33 2.76
N GLY A 250 7.76 -14.10 3.77
CA GLY A 250 7.84 -15.57 3.77
C GLY A 250 6.96 -16.21 2.71
N LYS A 251 7.26 -17.48 2.40
CA LYS A 251 6.50 -18.28 1.42
C LYS A 251 5.07 -18.49 1.92
N GLY A 252 4.09 -18.00 1.15
CA GLY A 252 2.68 -17.95 1.56
C GLY A 252 2.33 -16.74 2.45
N GLY A 253 3.19 -15.72 2.52
CA GLY A 253 2.95 -14.46 3.21
C GLY A 253 2.24 -13.41 2.34
N LEU A 254 2.06 -12.20 2.90
CA LEU A 254 1.36 -11.09 2.24
C LEU A 254 1.97 -10.74 0.87
N ARG A 255 3.29 -10.79 0.72
CA ARG A 255 3.97 -10.47 -0.53
C ARG A 255 3.59 -11.40 -1.69
N ASP A 256 3.23 -12.64 -1.39
CA ASP A 256 2.74 -13.58 -2.41
C ASP A 256 1.32 -13.21 -2.88
N LEU A 257 0.44 -12.73 -1.99
CA LEU A 257 -0.85 -12.15 -2.37
C LEU A 257 -0.68 -10.86 -3.19
N HIS A 258 0.21 -9.96 -2.75
CA HIS A 258 0.51 -8.74 -3.50
C HIS A 258 1.05 -9.04 -4.90
N LYS A 259 1.91 -10.05 -5.04
CA LYS A 259 2.41 -10.49 -6.35
C LYS A 259 1.27 -10.87 -7.29
N LEU A 260 0.29 -11.64 -6.83
CA LEU A 260 -0.90 -11.98 -7.62
C LEU A 260 -1.68 -10.73 -8.03
N PHE A 261 -1.87 -9.81 -7.08
CA PHE A 261 -2.55 -8.55 -7.35
C PHE A 261 -1.80 -7.69 -8.38
N TRP A 262 -0.47 -7.57 -8.29
CA TRP A 262 0.32 -6.83 -9.27
C TRP A 262 0.23 -7.43 -10.66
N ILE A 263 0.34 -8.75 -10.77
CA ILE A 263 0.21 -9.46 -12.05
C ILE A 263 -1.21 -9.27 -12.62
N ALA A 264 -2.24 -9.40 -11.78
CA ALA A 264 -3.62 -9.18 -12.18
C ALA A 264 -3.85 -7.75 -12.72
N LYS A 265 -3.37 -6.75 -11.98
CA LYS A 265 -3.49 -5.34 -12.36
C LYS A 265 -2.72 -5.04 -13.63
N TYR A 266 -1.53 -5.60 -13.81
CA TYR A 266 -0.67 -5.35 -14.96
C TYR A 266 -1.18 -6.03 -16.24
N VAL A 267 -1.53 -7.33 -16.14
CA VAL A 267 -1.90 -8.14 -17.30
C VAL A 267 -3.37 -7.94 -17.68
N TYR A 268 -4.26 -8.00 -16.69
CA TYR A 268 -5.70 -7.98 -16.93
C TYR A 268 -6.35 -6.61 -16.69
N GLN A 269 -5.57 -5.61 -16.27
CA GLN A 269 -6.07 -4.26 -15.96
C GLN A 269 -7.28 -4.32 -15.01
N THR A 270 -7.12 -5.05 -13.90
CA THR A 270 -8.13 -5.22 -12.85
C THR A 270 -7.61 -4.65 -11.55
N ASN A 271 -8.49 -4.01 -10.79
CA ASN A 271 -8.13 -3.37 -9.52
C ASN A 271 -8.69 -4.12 -8.30
N THR A 272 -9.63 -5.05 -8.50
CA THR A 272 -10.28 -5.80 -7.42
C THR A 272 -10.37 -7.29 -7.73
N ALA A 273 -10.50 -8.12 -6.68
CA ALA A 273 -10.75 -9.55 -6.84
C ALA A 273 -12.11 -9.83 -7.52
N ASP A 274 -13.11 -8.99 -7.28
CA ASP A 274 -14.43 -9.11 -7.90
C ASP A 274 -14.38 -8.91 -9.42
N GLU A 275 -13.52 -7.99 -9.89
CA GLU A 275 -13.30 -7.81 -11.33
C GLU A 275 -12.64 -9.05 -11.95
N LEU A 276 -11.74 -9.73 -11.23
CA LEU A 276 -11.15 -10.99 -11.68
C LEU A 276 -12.19 -12.10 -11.77
N VAL A 277 -13.15 -12.13 -10.84
CA VAL A 277 -14.29 -13.06 -10.90
C VAL A 277 -15.17 -12.75 -12.10
N THR A 278 -15.51 -11.48 -12.31
CA THR A 278 -16.34 -11.04 -13.46
C THR A 278 -15.70 -11.37 -14.81
N LYS A 279 -14.36 -11.32 -14.88
CA LYS A 279 -13.60 -11.71 -16.08
C LYS A 279 -13.37 -13.22 -16.21
N GLY A 280 -13.85 -14.04 -15.25
CA GLY A 280 -13.69 -15.48 -15.24
C GLY A 280 -12.25 -15.97 -14.97
N ILE A 281 -11.38 -15.08 -14.41
CA ILE A 281 -10.00 -15.41 -14.07
C ILE A 281 -9.92 -16.10 -12.72
N LEU A 282 -10.78 -15.71 -11.78
CA LEU A 282 -10.96 -16.36 -10.49
C LEU A 282 -12.41 -16.82 -10.34
N SER A 283 -12.63 -17.94 -9.68
CA SER A 283 -13.94 -18.29 -9.16
C SER A 283 -14.28 -17.47 -7.91
N SER A 284 -15.56 -17.30 -7.59
CA SER A 284 -15.99 -16.63 -6.34
C SER A 284 -15.38 -17.27 -5.11
N ARG A 285 -15.21 -18.61 -5.10
CA ARG A 285 -14.58 -19.35 -4.00
C ARG A 285 -13.09 -18.98 -3.83
N GLU A 286 -12.36 -18.82 -4.93
CA GLU A 286 -10.94 -18.41 -4.89
C GLU A 286 -10.79 -16.97 -4.42
N ALA A 287 -11.67 -16.06 -4.86
CA ALA A 287 -11.71 -14.69 -4.37
C ALA A 287 -12.00 -14.63 -2.86
N ASP A 288 -12.93 -15.45 -2.35
CA ASP A 288 -13.20 -15.58 -0.91
C ASP A 288 -11.99 -16.12 -0.13
N HIS A 289 -11.29 -17.11 -0.68
CA HIS A 289 -10.06 -17.63 -0.06
C HIS A 289 -8.97 -16.57 -0.01
N PHE A 290 -8.81 -15.78 -1.08
CA PHE A 290 -7.88 -14.66 -1.15
C PHE A 290 -8.20 -13.62 -0.06
N ALA A 291 -9.45 -13.17 0.04
CA ALA A 291 -9.89 -12.18 1.02
C ALA A 291 -9.71 -12.67 2.48
N LYS A 292 -10.03 -13.94 2.76
CA LYS A 292 -9.84 -14.55 4.09
C LYS A 292 -8.36 -14.64 4.46
N ALA A 293 -7.51 -15.07 3.53
CA ALA A 293 -6.07 -15.17 3.74
C ALA A 293 -5.46 -13.78 3.99
N GLN A 294 -5.82 -12.79 3.19
CA GLN A 294 -5.39 -11.40 3.35
C GLN A 294 -5.80 -10.85 4.71
N LYS A 295 -7.07 -11.00 5.10
CA LYS A 295 -7.58 -10.55 6.40
C LYS A 295 -6.82 -11.19 7.56
N GLN A 296 -6.57 -12.50 7.51
CA GLN A 296 -5.85 -13.22 8.57
C GLN A 296 -4.40 -12.74 8.68
N LEU A 297 -3.67 -12.64 7.58
CA LEU A 297 -2.28 -12.19 7.59
C LEU A 297 -2.15 -10.73 8.07
N TRP A 298 -3.06 -9.84 7.64
CA TRP A 298 -3.10 -8.46 8.14
C TRP A 298 -3.39 -8.41 9.64
N THR A 299 -4.29 -9.25 10.14
CA THR A 299 -4.59 -9.31 11.59
C THR A 299 -3.36 -9.73 12.39
N ILE A 300 -2.65 -10.78 11.95
CA ILE A 300 -1.42 -11.23 12.62
C ILE A 300 -0.35 -10.13 12.55
N ARG A 301 -0.15 -9.49 11.40
CA ARG A 301 0.84 -8.43 11.22
C ARG A 301 0.56 -7.21 12.08
N CYS A 302 -0.70 -6.77 12.20
CA CYS A 302 -1.07 -5.68 13.09
C CYS A 302 -0.78 -6.00 14.55
N HIS A 303 -1.07 -7.24 14.99
CA HIS A 303 -0.69 -7.67 16.34
C HIS A 303 0.83 -7.63 16.55
N LEU A 304 1.63 -8.12 15.59
CA LEU A 304 3.09 -8.05 15.67
C LEU A 304 3.59 -6.62 15.84
N HIS A 305 3.11 -5.67 15.01
CA HIS A 305 3.50 -4.27 15.10
C HIS A 305 3.12 -3.64 16.44
N TYR A 306 1.90 -3.91 16.95
CA TYR A 306 1.48 -3.38 18.24
C TYR A 306 2.21 -4.00 19.44
N LEU A 307 2.60 -5.27 19.35
CA LEU A 307 3.39 -5.95 20.40
C LEU A 307 4.83 -5.47 20.42
N ALA A 308 5.45 -5.36 19.25
CA ALA A 308 6.83 -4.93 19.13
C ALA A 308 7.03 -3.40 19.28
N GLY A 309 5.95 -2.59 19.11
CA GLY A 309 6.03 -1.13 19.06
C GLY A 309 6.80 -0.57 17.87
N ARG A 310 7.06 -1.42 16.86
CA ARG A 310 7.81 -1.11 15.62
C ARG A 310 7.37 -2.02 14.49
N GLU A 311 7.90 -1.79 13.29
CA GLU A 311 7.76 -2.77 12.20
C GLU A 311 8.40 -4.09 12.62
N GLU A 312 7.59 -5.16 12.66
CA GLU A 312 8.02 -6.52 12.95
C GLU A 312 7.16 -7.49 12.14
N ASP A 313 7.82 -8.27 11.30
CA ASP A 313 7.15 -9.20 10.38
C ASP A 313 7.48 -10.67 10.70
N ARG A 314 8.41 -10.93 11.64
CA ARG A 314 8.77 -12.28 12.07
C ARG A 314 7.89 -12.74 13.22
N LEU A 315 7.18 -13.82 13.01
CA LEU A 315 6.30 -14.44 14.01
C LEU A 315 7.14 -15.38 14.91
N THR A 316 7.86 -14.79 15.88
CA THR A 316 8.68 -15.54 16.85
C THR A 316 7.82 -16.41 17.76
N VAL A 317 8.40 -17.42 18.41
CA VAL A 317 7.68 -18.34 19.32
C VAL A 317 6.94 -17.58 20.42
N ASP A 318 7.55 -16.52 20.97
CA ASP A 318 6.92 -15.69 22.01
C ASP A 318 5.69 -14.94 21.45
N HIS A 319 5.83 -14.32 20.29
CA HIS A 319 4.72 -13.65 19.62
C HIS A 319 3.60 -14.64 19.22
N GLN A 320 3.93 -15.88 18.85
CA GLN A 320 2.91 -16.91 18.54
C GLN A 320 2.00 -17.17 19.73
N ARG A 321 2.55 -17.28 20.94
CA ARG A 321 1.77 -17.51 22.18
C ARG A 321 0.84 -16.34 22.48
N GLU A 322 1.40 -15.13 22.40
CA GLU A 322 0.65 -13.91 22.71
C GLU A 322 -0.49 -13.64 21.73
N ILE A 323 -0.19 -13.79 20.42
CA ILE A 323 -1.18 -13.61 19.35
C ILE A 323 -2.25 -14.71 19.41
N ALA A 324 -1.89 -15.97 19.68
CA ALA A 324 -2.86 -17.03 19.85
C ALA A 324 -3.88 -16.69 20.94
N THR A 325 -3.43 -16.19 22.08
CA THR A 325 -4.30 -15.74 23.18
C THR A 325 -5.20 -14.56 22.76
N LYS A 326 -4.62 -13.53 22.12
CA LYS A 326 -5.38 -12.34 21.64
C LYS A 326 -6.42 -12.70 20.57
N LEU A 327 -6.19 -13.73 19.79
CA LEU A 327 -7.13 -14.25 18.79
C LEU A 327 -8.14 -15.26 19.36
N GLY A 328 -8.14 -15.49 20.69
CA GLY A 328 -9.10 -16.37 21.35
C GLY A 328 -8.86 -17.86 21.16
N TYR A 329 -7.62 -18.27 20.80
CA TYR A 329 -7.28 -19.69 20.80
C TYR A 329 -7.13 -20.19 22.25
N THR A 330 -7.76 -21.32 22.50
CA THR A 330 -7.72 -22.00 23.81
C THR A 330 -7.20 -23.42 23.66
N ASP A 331 -6.64 -23.97 24.72
CA ASP A 331 -6.23 -25.37 24.75
C ASP A 331 -7.47 -26.28 24.61
N ARG A 332 -7.28 -27.37 23.87
CA ARG A 332 -8.27 -28.43 23.72
C ARG A 332 -7.57 -29.78 23.92
N SER A 333 -8.35 -30.82 24.24
CA SER A 333 -7.81 -32.18 24.39
C SER A 333 -6.88 -32.53 23.22
N GLY A 334 -5.61 -32.77 23.52
CA GLY A 334 -4.58 -33.16 22.56
C GLY A 334 -3.91 -32.05 21.74
N ASN A 335 -4.32 -30.76 21.87
CA ASN A 335 -3.72 -29.66 21.14
C ASN A 335 -3.72 -28.37 21.95
N ILE A 336 -2.55 -27.76 22.13
CA ILE A 336 -2.43 -26.45 22.79
C ILE A 336 -2.82 -25.30 21.85
N ALA A 337 -3.16 -24.15 22.43
CA ALA A 337 -3.63 -22.96 21.73
C ALA A 337 -2.69 -22.52 20.61
N VAL A 338 -1.38 -22.50 20.87
CA VAL A 338 -0.35 -22.09 19.90
C VAL A 338 -0.29 -23.06 18.72
N GLU A 339 -0.35 -24.36 18.94
CA GLU A 339 -0.33 -25.35 17.85
C GLU A 339 -1.54 -25.19 16.93
N ARG A 340 -2.72 -24.95 17.51
CA ARG A 340 -3.96 -24.70 16.75
C ARG A 340 -3.86 -23.40 15.94
N PHE A 341 -3.31 -22.33 16.51
CA PHE A 341 -3.05 -21.08 15.81
C PHE A 341 -2.08 -21.29 14.66
N MET A 342 -0.92 -21.93 14.90
CA MET A 342 0.09 -22.18 13.86
C MET A 342 -0.42 -23.13 12.78
N LYS A 343 -1.23 -24.11 13.12
CA LYS A 343 -1.91 -24.96 12.12
C LYS A 343 -2.77 -24.12 11.18
N HIS A 344 -3.58 -23.19 11.70
CA HIS A 344 -4.40 -22.30 10.86
C HIS A 344 -3.53 -21.37 10.02
N TYR A 345 -2.43 -20.84 10.56
CA TYR A 345 -1.46 -20.06 9.80
C TYR A 345 -0.89 -20.85 8.62
N TYR A 346 -0.40 -22.07 8.85
CA TYR A 346 0.19 -22.90 7.79
C TYR A 346 -0.85 -23.30 6.73
N LEU A 347 -2.09 -23.55 7.11
CA LEU A 347 -3.17 -23.78 6.15
C LEU A 347 -3.43 -22.55 5.28
N THR A 348 -3.38 -21.36 5.85
CA THR A 348 -3.49 -20.11 5.09
C THR A 348 -2.32 -19.95 4.13
N ALA A 349 -1.09 -20.16 4.58
CA ALA A 349 0.09 -20.09 3.73
C ALA A 349 0.07 -21.13 2.59
N LYS A 350 -0.47 -22.32 2.85
CA LYS A 350 -0.72 -23.36 1.82
C LYS A 350 -1.74 -22.89 0.80
N ASN A 351 -2.89 -22.37 1.26
CA ASN A 351 -3.96 -21.89 0.37
C ASN A 351 -3.46 -20.77 -0.56
N ILE A 352 -2.63 -19.84 -0.05
CA ILE A 352 -1.99 -18.79 -0.87
C ILE A 352 -1.09 -19.40 -1.95
N GLY A 353 -0.35 -20.44 -1.62
CA GLY A 353 0.46 -21.18 -2.59
C GLY A 353 -0.37 -21.85 -3.68
N ASP A 354 -1.50 -22.43 -3.31
CA ASP A 354 -2.42 -23.07 -4.26
C ASP A 354 -3.09 -22.02 -5.17
N LEU A 355 -3.55 -20.90 -4.62
CA LEU A 355 -4.06 -19.76 -5.40
C LEU A 355 -3.01 -19.23 -6.38
N THR A 356 -1.76 -19.09 -5.94
CA THR A 356 -0.64 -18.65 -6.80
C THR A 356 -0.47 -19.59 -7.98
N ARG A 357 -0.48 -20.90 -7.74
CA ARG A 357 -0.32 -21.92 -8.79
C ARG A 357 -1.46 -21.88 -9.81
N ILE A 358 -2.71 -21.80 -9.34
CA ILE A 358 -3.89 -21.72 -10.20
C ILE A 358 -3.81 -20.47 -11.08
N PHE A 359 -3.58 -19.32 -10.47
CA PHE A 359 -3.53 -18.04 -11.17
C PHE A 359 -2.43 -18.02 -12.26
N LEU A 360 -1.26 -18.56 -11.95
CA LEU A 360 -0.16 -18.64 -12.92
C LEU A 360 -0.45 -19.61 -14.06
N SER A 361 -1.15 -20.72 -13.80
CA SER A 361 -1.56 -21.66 -14.87
C SER A 361 -2.49 -21.00 -15.88
N LEU A 362 -3.37 -20.11 -15.43
CA LEU A 362 -4.29 -19.37 -16.32
C LEU A 362 -3.56 -18.38 -17.22
N ILE A 363 -2.50 -17.73 -16.71
CA ILE A 363 -1.66 -16.83 -17.52
C ILE A 363 -0.94 -17.62 -18.63
N HIS A 364 -0.43 -18.80 -18.33
CA HIS A 364 0.23 -19.67 -19.31
C HIS A 364 -0.73 -20.15 -20.41
N ILE A 365 -2.01 -20.36 -20.09
CA ILE A 365 -3.03 -20.80 -21.05
C ILE A 365 -3.47 -19.67 -21.97
N SER A 366 -3.57 -18.43 -21.43
CA SER A 366 -4.03 -17.27 -22.21
C SER A 366 -3.01 -16.72 -23.20
N GLU A 367 -1.70 -17.03 -23.02
CA GLU A 367 -0.59 -16.58 -23.87
C GLU A 367 0.34 -17.76 -24.27
N PRO A 368 -0.10 -18.76 -25.06
CA PRO A 368 0.59 -20.04 -25.19
C PRO A 368 1.88 -20.01 -26.01
N THR A 369 2.17 -18.97 -26.78
CA THR A 369 3.22 -19.03 -27.83
C THR A 369 4.64 -18.69 -27.37
N ARG A 370 4.86 -18.10 -26.20
CA ARG A 370 6.20 -17.74 -25.67
C ARG A 370 6.59 -18.41 -24.36
N LEU A 371 5.64 -18.85 -23.56
CA LEU A 371 5.88 -19.40 -22.22
C LEU A 371 6.21 -20.91 -22.21
N LEU A 372 5.98 -21.63 -23.29
CA LEU A 372 6.25 -23.08 -23.39
C LEU A 372 7.73 -23.45 -23.25
N SER A 373 8.68 -22.56 -23.52
CA SER A 373 10.11 -22.83 -23.36
C SER A 373 10.61 -22.76 -21.91
N ILE A 374 9.91 -22.07 -21.02
CA ILE A 374 10.33 -21.84 -19.63
C ILE A 374 9.63 -22.78 -18.66
N SER A 375 8.37 -23.14 -18.91
CA SER A 375 7.59 -23.98 -17.99
C SER A 375 8.09 -25.43 -17.91
N TYR A 376 8.71 -25.98 -18.94
CA TYR A 376 9.28 -27.33 -18.91
C TYR A 376 10.48 -27.43 -17.96
N ALA A 377 11.26 -26.39 -17.78
CA ALA A 377 12.42 -26.40 -16.88
C ALA A 377 12.02 -26.30 -15.39
N VAL A 378 10.88 -25.67 -15.07
CA VAL A 378 10.43 -25.44 -13.67
C VAL A 378 9.51 -26.55 -13.16
N PHE A 379 8.76 -27.23 -14.03
CA PHE A 379 7.83 -28.31 -13.67
C PHE A 379 8.44 -29.71 -13.66
N CYS A 380 9.57 -29.94 -14.33
CA CYS A 380 10.23 -31.24 -14.37
C CYS A 380 11.24 -31.49 -13.24
N LEU A 381 11.42 -30.57 -12.30
CA LEU A 381 12.40 -30.67 -11.21
C LEU A 381 11.76 -30.74 -9.82
N LYS A 382 10.56 -31.31 -9.69
CA LYS A 382 10.06 -31.80 -8.38
C LYS A 382 9.08 -32.95 -8.56
#